data_1f17808dec68f92ba418979d50e5c0ee
#
_entry.id   1f17808dec68f92ba418979d50e5c0ee
#
_cell.length_a   1.000
_cell.length_b   1.000
_cell.length_c   1.000
_cell.angle_alpha   90.00
_cell.angle_beta   90.00
_cell.angle_gamma   90.00
#
_symmetry.space_group_name_H-M   'P 1'
#
loop_
_entity.id
_entity.type
_entity.pdbx_description
1 polymer ?
#
loop_
_entity_poly.entity_id
_entity_poly.type
_entity_poly.pdbx_seq_one_letter_code
_entity_poly.pdbx_strand_id
1 'polypeptide(L)'
;MCIRDSYEALRLEEDPYDRSYILYNIGLIYASNGEYVKALEYYHQALDLNSKLPPAINNIAVIYHYQGVKASEKKDLETARTMFDKAAEYWKQAIRLAPHNYIEA
;
A
#
# COMPACT_ATOMS: atom_id res chain seq x y z
N MET A 1 -11.60 8.59 11.69
CA MET A 1 -11.51 7.27 12.36
C MET A 1 -10.13 7.11 12.99
N CYS A 2 -10.05 6.69 14.23
CA CYS A 2 -8.77 6.41 14.85
C CYS A 2 -8.41 4.92 14.68
N ILE A 3 -7.11 4.59 14.85
CA ILE A 3 -6.61 3.22 14.68
C ILE A 3 -7.32 2.24 15.60
N ARG A 4 -7.60 2.66 16.84
CA ARG A 4 -8.29 1.82 17.81
C ARG A 4 -9.67 1.36 17.32
N ASP A 5 -10.43 2.26 16.70
CA ASP A 5 -11.74 1.92 16.16
C ASP A 5 -11.63 0.94 15.00
N SER A 6 -10.56 1.06 14.19
CA SER A 6 -10.30 0.14 13.08
C SER A 6 -9.98 -1.27 13.59
N TYR A 7 -9.23 -1.40 14.68
CA TYR A 7 -8.95 -2.71 15.28
C TYR A 7 -10.22 -3.34 15.85
N GLU A 8 -11.10 -2.55 16.43
CA GLU A 8 -12.38 -3.03 16.94
C GLU A 8 -13.23 -3.60 15.79
N ALA A 9 -13.34 -2.86 14.69
CA ALA A 9 -14.08 -3.31 13.52
C ALA A 9 -13.47 -4.59 12.93
N LEU A 10 -12.12 -4.69 12.88
CA LEU A 10 -11.43 -5.86 12.35
C LEU A 10 -11.76 -7.12 13.16
N ARG A 11 -11.82 -7.02 14.49
CA ARG A 11 -12.13 -8.16 15.34
C ARG A 11 -13.53 -8.72 15.12
N LEU A 12 -14.48 -7.85 14.76
CA LEU A 12 -15.87 -8.22 14.59
C LEU A 12 -16.19 -8.70 13.17
N GLU A 13 -15.29 -8.46 12.23
CA GLU A 13 -15.54 -8.78 10.82
C GLU A 13 -15.01 -10.16 10.47
N GLU A 14 -15.89 -11.05 9.95
CA GLU A 14 -15.54 -12.41 9.58
C GLU A 14 -15.28 -12.58 8.09
N ASP A 15 -15.84 -11.71 7.22
CA ASP A 15 -15.65 -11.80 5.78
C ASP A 15 -14.22 -11.39 5.42
N PRO A 16 -13.43 -12.28 4.75
CA PRO A 16 -12.04 -11.96 4.39
C PRO A 16 -11.91 -10.69 3.54
N TYR A 17 -12.83 -10.44 2.62
CA TYR A 17 -12.75 -9.25 1.77
C TYR A 17 -13.02 -7.98 2.58
N ASP A 18 -14.00 -8.02 3.48
CA ASP A 18 -14.28 -6.88 4.35
C ASP A 18 -13.13 -6.65 5.33
N ARG A 19 -12.54 -7.71 5.84
CA ARG A 19 -11.37 -7.61 6.71
C ARG A 19 -10.18 -7.01 5.94
N SER A 20 -9.99 -7.40 4.69
CA SER A 20 -8.90 -6.85 3.88
C SER A 20 -9.06 -5.34 3.71
N TYR A 21 -10.29 -4.88 3.51
CA TYR A 21 -10.57 -3.45 3.36
C TYR A 21 -10.28 -2.68 4.65
N ILE A 22 -10.62 -3.26 5.79
CA ILE A 22 -10.33 -2.66 7.10
C ILE A 22 -8.82 -2.54 7.30
N LEU A 23 -8.07 -3.60 6.99
CA LEU A 23 -6.61 -3.59 7.09
C LEU A 23 -6.00 -2.54 6.15
N TYR A 24 -6.51 -2.42 4.93
CA TYR A 24 -6.12 -1.38 4.01
C TYR A 24 -6.34 0.01 4.62
N ASN A 25 -7.50 0.25 5.24
CA ASN A 25 -7.81 1.53 5.88
C ASN A 25 -6.87 1.83 7.05
N ILE A 26 -6.50 0.82 7.83
CA ILE A 26 -5.51 0.99 8.90
C ILE A 26 -4.18 1.43 8.28
N GLY A 27 -3.78 0.80 7.18
CA GLY A 27 -2.58 1.20 6.44
C GLY A 27 -2.62 2.66 6.00
N LEU A 28 -3.78 3.13 5.50
CA LEU A 28 -3.95 4.53 5.12
C LEU A 28 -3.71 5.49 6.29
N ILE A 29 -4.20 5.13 7.48
CA ILE A 29 -4.01 5.96 8.67
C ILE A 29 -2.52 6.07 9.01
N TYR A 30 -1.81 4.95 8.99
CA TYR A 30 -0.37 4.96 9.25
C TYR A 30 0.39 5.76 8.18
N ALA A 31 0.03 5.59 6.91
CA ALA A 31 0.69 6.34 5.83
C ALA A 31 0.46 7.85 5.98
N SER A 32 -0.75 8.27 6.35
CA SER A 32 -1.04 9.69 6.56
C SER A 32 -0.27 10.29 7.73
N ASN A 33 0.14 9.45 8.68
CA ASN A 33 0.98 9.86 9.82
C ASN A 33 2.48 9.76 9.53
N GLY A 34 2.85 9.37 8.31
CA GLY A 34 4.25 9.20 7.93
C GLY A 34 4.88 7.90 8.39
N GLU A 35 4.12 6.97 8.94
CA GLU A 35 4.60 5.68 9.43
C GLU A 35 4.53 4.64 8.32
N TYR A 36 5.44 4.75 7.34
CA TYR A 36 5.37 3.97 6.11
C TYR A 36 5.66 2.48 6.31
N VAL A 37 6.53 2.12 7.26
CA VAL A 37 6.79 0.70 7.56
C VAL A 37 5.53 0.02 8.06
N LYS A 38 4.81 0.66 8.97
CA LYS A 38 3.54 0.15 9.48
C LYS A 38 2.49 0.08 8.39
N ALA A 39 2.41 1.12 7.56
CA ALA A 39 1.47 1.14 6.44
C ALA A 39 1.70 -0.05 5.51
N LEU A 40 2.96 -0.33 5.15
CA LEU A 40 3.29 -1.48 4.31
C LEU A 40 2.86 -2.80 4.94
N GLU A 41 3.07 -2.96 6.24
CA GLU A 41 2.65 -4.18 6.95
C GLU A 41 1.15 -4.42 6.79
N TYR A 42 0.33 -3.38 6.98
CA TYR A 42 -1.12 -3.52 6.88
C TYR A 42 -1.59 -3.69 5.45
N TYR A 43 -0.97 -3.00 4.49
CA TYR A 43 -1.30 -3.21 3.07
C TYR A 43 -1.00 -4.65 2.65
N HIS A 44 0.12 -5.22 3.07
CA HIS A 44 0.45 -6.61 2.74
C HIS A 44 -0.50 -7.59 3.42
N GLN A 45 -0.89 -7.34 4.66
CA GLN A 45 -1.92 -8.16 5.32
C GLN A 45 -3.25 -8.10 4.57
N ALA A 46 -3.63 -6.91 4.09
CA ALA A 46 -4.83 -6.76 3.29
C ALA A 46 -4.76 -7.62 2.03
N LEU A 47 -3.61 -7.60 1.34
CA LEU A 47 -3.40 -8.39 0.13
C LEU A 47 -3.36 -9.89 0.39
N ASP A 48 -2.97 -10.32 1.59
CA ASP A 48 -3.02 -11.73 1.97
C ASP A 48 -4.45 -12.24 2.02
N LEU A 49 -5.40 -11.40 2.38
CA LEU A 49 -6.82 -11.75 2.44
C LEU A 49 -7.54 -11.51 1.11
N ASN A 50 -7.08 -10.53 0.34
CA ASN A 50 -7.66 -10.21 -0.97
C ASN A 50 -6.53 -9.73 -1.89
N SER A 51 -5.99 -10.64 -2.69
CA SER A 51 -4.87 -10.35 -3.58
C SER A 51 -5.24 -9.38 -4.72
N LYS A 52 -6.53 -9.15 -4.94
CA LYS A 52 -7.02 -8.28 -6.00
C LYS A 52 -7.59 -6.97 -5.42
N LEU A 53 -6.78 -6.25 -4.68
CA LEU A 53 -7.16 -4.98 -4.07
C LEU A 53 -6.26 -3.87 -4.65
N PRO A 54 -6.60 -3.35 -5.86
CA PRO A 54 -5.74 -2.38 -6.55
C PRO A 54 -5.35 -1.15 -5.73
N PRO A 55 -6.23 -0.54 -4.92
CA PRO A 55 -5.82 0.60 -4.09
C PRO A 55 -4.69 0.28 -3.13
N ALA A 56 -4.66 -0.92 -2.53
CA ALA A 56 -3.58 -1.32 -1.65
C ALA A 56 -2.28 -1.50 -2.42
N ILE A 57 -2.35 -2.15 -3.58
CA ILE A 57 -1.18 -2.36 -4.45
C ILE A 57 -0.61 -1.02 -4.91
N ASN A 58 -1.47 -0.11 -5.35
CA ASN A 58 -1.06 1.24 -5.76
C ASN A 58 -0.38 1.99 -4.63
N ASN A 59 -0.94 1.92 -3.42
CA ASN A 59 -0.37 2.64 -2.28
C ASN A 59 0.96 2.06 -1.82
N ILE A 60 1.17 0.75 -1.96
CA ILE A 60 2.48 0.15 -1.73
C ILE A 60 3.50 0.74 -2.71
N ALA A 61 3.13 0.83 -3.99
CA ALA A 61 4.01 1.41 -5.01
C ALA A 61 4.36 2.86 -4.69
N VAL A 62 3.39 3.65 -4.24
CA VAL A 62 3.60 5.06 -3.87
C VAL A 62 4.63 5.16 -2.75
N ILE A 63 4.55 4.29 -1.73
CA ILE A 63 5.51 4.31 -0.62
C ILE A 63 6.92 3.99 -1.12
N TYR A 64 7.07 2.96 -1.95
CA TYR A 64 8.39 2.62 -2.49
C TYR A 64 8.95 3.74 -3.37
N HIS A 65 8.09 4.37 -4.18
CA HIS A 65 8.51 5.54 -4.98
C HIS A 65 9.02 6.65 -4.08
N TYR A 66 8.28 6.97 -3.02
CA TYR A 66 8.69 7.99 -2.05
C TYR A 66 10.04 7.66 -1.42
N GLN A 67 10.25 6.40 -1.03
CA GLN A 67 11.53 5.95 -0.48
C GLN A 67 12.67 6.08 -1.49
N GLY A 68 12.37 5.82 -2.76
CA GLY A 68 13.32 6.02 -3.85
C GLY A 68 13.74 7.47 -4.00
N VAL A 69 12.76 8.38 -3.95
CA VAL A 69 13.02 9.83 -4.02
C VAL A 69 13.89 10.26 -2.84
N LYS A 70 13.59 9.80 -1.63
CA LYS A 70 14.40 10.14 -0.45
C LYS A 70 15.84 9.63 -0.56
N ALA A 71 16.02 8.41 -1.04
CA ALA A 71 17.36 7.85 -1.26
C ALA A 71 18.12 8.65 -2.33
N SER A 72 17.44 9.05 -3.39
CA SER A 72 18.03 9.88 -4.45
C SER A 72 18.49 11.22 -3.92
N GLU A 73 17.71 11.85 -3.05
CA GLU A 73 18.09 13.13 -2.41
C GLU A 73 19.37 12.98 -1.59
N LYS A 74 19.56 11.82 -0.98
CA LYS A 74 20.78 11.51 -0.20
C LYS A 74 21.90 10.99 -1.07
N LYS A 75 21.72 10.95 -2.38
CA LYS A 75 22.67 10.42 -3.36
C LYS A 75 22.99 8.95 -3.18
N ASP A 76 22.13 8.20 -2.52
CA ASP A 76 22.19 6.75 -2.44
C ASP A 76 21.45 6.17 -3.65
N LEU A 77 22.15 6.14 -4.79
CA LEU A 77 21.53 5.79 -6.07
C LEU A 77 21.19 4.31 -6.17
N GLU A 78 21.94 3.46 -5.49
CA GLU A 78 21.65 2.02 -5.48
C GLU A 78 20.33 1.73 -4.78
N THR A 79 20.13 2.29 -3.58
CA THR A 79 18.86 2.15 -2.86
C THR A 79 17.72 2.79 -3.64
N ALA A 80 17.94 3.98 -4.22
CA ALA A 80 16.92 4.66 -5.01
C ALA A 80 16.44 3.77 -6.15
N ARG A 81 17.37 3.18 -6.91
CA ARG A 81 17.04 2.28 -8.01
C ARG A 81 16.22 1.08 -7.54
N THR A 82 16.65 0.44 -6.44
CA THR A 82 15.94 -0.69 -5.87
C THR A 82 14.51 -0.33 -5.52
N MET A 83 14.30 0.83 -4.89
CA MET A 83 12.98 1.28 -4.48
C MET A 83 12.10 1.63 -5.68
N PHE A 84 12.67 2.30 -6.68
CA PHE A 84 11.91 2.61 -7.91
C PHE A 84 11.53 1.34 -8.67
N ASP A 85 12.41 0.34 -8.73
CA ASP A 85 12.10 -0.94 -9.37
C ASP A 85 10.94 -1.65 -8.66
N LYS A 86 10.94 -1.63 -7.33
CA LYS A 86 9.83 -2.19 -6.55
C LYS A 86 8.52 -1.45 -6.82
N ALA A 87 8.56 -0.13 -6.86
CA ALA A 87 7.38 0.68 -7.16
C ALA A 87 6.82 0.33 -8.54
N ALA A 88 7.69 0.19 -9.53
CA ALA A 88 7.28 -0.15 -10.90
C ALA A 88 6.59 -1.51 -10.94
N GLU A 89 7.10 -2.51 -10.22
CA GLU A 89 6.50 -3.84 -10.19
C GLU A 89 5.09 -3.81 -9.57
N TYR A 90 4.90 -3.08 -8.48
CA TYR A 90 3.57 -2.96 -7.88
C TYR A 90 2.60 -2.18 -8.76
N TRP A 91 3.05 -1.10 -9.40
CA TRP A 91 2.21 -0.36 -10.34
C TRP A 91 1.79 -1.23 -11.52
N LYS A 92 2.70 -2.07 -12.04
CA LYS A 92 2.35 -3.01 -13.11
C LYS A 92 1.24 -3.96 -12.66
N GLN A 93 1.30 -4.46 -11.42
CA GLN A 93 0.24 -5.31 -10.89
C GLN A 93 -1.08 -4.57 -10.78
N ALA A 94 -1.06 -3.35 -10.28
CA ALA A 94 -2.28 -2.54 -10.15
C ALA A 94 -2.92 -2.27 -11.51
N ILE A 95 -2.11 -1.95 -12.51
CA ILE A 95 -2.59 -1.69 -13.88
C ILE A 95 -3.23 -2.95 -14.47
N ARG A 96 -2.62 -4.12 -14.27
CA ARG A 96 -3.19 -5.39 -14.77
C ARG A 96 -4.55 -5.68 -14.16
N LEU A 97 -4.76 -5.32 -12.90
CA LEU A 97 -6.03 -5.58 -12.20
C LEU A 97 -7.11 -4.56 -12.51
N ALA A 98 -6.74 -3.32 -12.80
CA ALA A 98 -7.68 -2.22 -13.05
C ALA A 98 -7.15 -1.28 -14.12
N PRO A 99 -7.02 -1.75 -15.39
CA PRO A 99 -6.40 -0.94 -16.45
C PRO A 99 -7.12 0.37 -16.72
N HIS A 100 -8.46 0.40 -16.61
CA HIS A 100 -9.23 1.62 -16.88
C HIS A 100 -8.93 2.76 -15.91
N ASN A 101 -8.48 2.45 -14.70
CA ASN A 101 -8.15 3.48 -13.70
C ASN A 101 -6.90 4.27 -14.07
N TYR A 102 -6.09 3.77 -15.00
CA TYR A 102 -4.81 4.37 -15.37
C TYR A 102 -4.80 4.87 -16.82
N ILE A 103 -5.51 4.18 -17.71
CA ILE A 103 -5.50 4.48 -19.13
C ILE A 103 -6.38 5.69 -19.46
N GLU A 104 -7.50 5.83 -18.79
CA GLU A 104 -8.45 6.91 -19.03
C GLU A 104 -8.16 8.19 -18.22
N ALA A 105 -7.15 8.17 -17.39
CA ALA A 105 -6.74 9.35 -16.59
C ALA A 105 -5.97 10.39 -17.46
#